data_03b99fbd1df34b2eeab12b7beaee3af7
#
_entry.id   03b99fbd1df34b2eeab12b7beaee3af7
#
_cell.length_a   1.000
_cell.length_b   1.000
_cell.length_c   1.000
_cell.angle_alpha   90.00
_cell.angle_beta   90.00
_cell.angle_gamma   90.00
#
_symmetry.space_group_name_H-M   'P 1'
#
loop_
_entity.id
_entity.type
_entity.pdbx_description
1 polymer ?
#
loop_
_entity_poly.entity_id
_entity_poly.type
_entity_poly.pdbx_seq_one_letter_code
_entity_poly.pdbx_strand_id
1 'polypeptide(L)'
;MSIGETDLQRLLAGLSPQVAAQPFAIRTQTVGTPVPADAIMLFREAEGMTVIAPIGEVGADEVLWAQITLRIHSSLEAVGMMAAITAALTARSIPCNAVS
;
A
#
# COMPACT_ATOMS: atom_id res chain seq x y z
N MET A 1 -19.26 17.49 6.02
CA MET A 1 -18.36 16.35 5.86
C MET A 1 -17.63 16.47 4.52
N SER A 2 -16.34 16.28 4.57
CA SER A 2 -15.57 16.22 3.33
C SER A 2 -15.79 14.87 2.65
N ILE A 3 -16.14 14.89 1.37
CA ILE A 3 -16.34 13.66 0.60
C ILE A 3 -15.12 13.27 -0.22
N GLY A 4 -14.04 14.03 -0.06
CA GLY A 4 -12.82 13.80 -0.82
C GLY A 4 -12.89 14.38 -2.24
N GLU A 5 -11.75 14.49 -2.87
CA GLU A 5 -11.60 15.06 -4.19
C GLU A 5 -11.84 14.02 -5.27
N THR A 6 -12.62 14.35 -6.27
CA THR A 6 -12.93 13.47 -7.41
C THR A 6 -12.36 13.95 -8.73
N ASP A 7 -11.91 15.21 -8.80
CA ASP A 7 -11.27 15.75 -10.01
C ASP A 7 -9.87 15.19 -10.15
N LEU A 8 -9.63 14.37 -11.17
CA LEU A 8 -8.37 13.66 -11.36
C LEU A 8 -7.17 14.60 -11.45
N GLN A 9 -7.29 15.71 -12.17
CA GLN A 9 -6.17 16.63 -12.34
C GLN A 9 -5.76 17.27 -11.01
N ARG A 10 -6.75 17.63 -10.17
CA ARG A 10 -6.49 18.20 -8.86
C ARG A 10 -5.88 17.16 -7.92
N LEU A 11 -6.36 15.91 -7.98
CA LEU A 11 -5.80 14.82 -7.18
C LEU A 11 -4.33 14.58 -7.54
N LEU A 12 -4.03 14.48 -8.82
CA LEU A 12 -2.66 14.24 -9.27
C LEU A 12 -1.73 15.40 -8.94
N ALA A 13 -2.22 16.63 -9.10
CA ALA A 13 -1.43 17.82 -8.78
C ALA A 13 -1.15 17.96 -7.27
N GLY A 14 -2.06 17.43 -6.45
CA GLY A 14 -1.93 17.48 -4.99
C GLY A 14 -1.21 16.30 -4.36
N LEU A 15 -0.72 15.35 -5.15
CA LEU A 15 0.00 14.20 -4.59
C LEU A 15 1.24 14.67 -3.85
N SER A 16 1.43 14.14 -2.65
CA SER A 16 2.58 14.42 -1.82
C SER A 16 3.14 13.08 -1.32
N PRO A 17 3.89 12.37 -2.17
CA PRO A 17 4.35 11.03 -1.82
C PRO A 17 5.39 11.08 -0.71
N GLN A 18 5.28 10.13 0.22
CA GLN A 18 6.25 9.94 1.27
C GLN A 18 6.63 8.47 1.34
N VAL A 19 7.92 8.19 1.29
CA VAL A 19 8.45 6.83 1.37
C VAL A 19 8.88 6.55 2.79
N ALA A 20 8.41 5.45 3.36
CA ALA A 20 8.84 5.03 4.69
C ALA A 20 10.33 4.69 4.71
N ALA A 21 10.98 4.96 5.85
CA ALA A 21 12.42 4.75 5.99
C ALA A 21 12.81 3.27 6.04
N GLN A 22 11.88 2.39 6.38
CA GLN A 22 12.16 0.96 6.58
C GLN A 22 11.41 0.11 5.55
N PRO A 23 11.96 -1.05 5.18
CA PRO A 23 11.27 -1.97 4.29
C PRO A 23 10.17 -2.72 5.01
N PHE A 24 9.22 -3.23 4.23
CA PHE A 24 8.08 -4.00 4.70
C PHE A 24 8.06 -5.37 4.05
N ALA A 25 7.49 -6.34 4.74
CA ALA A 25 7.17 -7.64 4.19
C ALA A 25 5.65 -7.77 4.06
N ILE A 26 5.22 -8.44 3.00
CA ILE A 26 3.83 -8.84 2.80
C ILE A 26 3.81 -10.35 2.93
N ARG A 27 3.17 -10.86 3.97
CA ARG A 27 3.18 -12.29 4.30
C ARG A 27 1.76 -12.81 4.50
N THR A 28 1.54 -14.04 4.06
CA THR A 28 0.30 -14.76 4.37
C THR A 28 0.59 -15.72 5.52
N GLN A 29 -0.26 -15.71 6.53
CA GLN A 29 -0.11 -16.57 7.70
C GLN A 29 -1.46 -17.20 8.06
N THR A 30 -1.39 -18.29 8.81
CA THR A 30 -2.58 -19.00 9.27
C THR A 30 -3.37 -18.14 10.25
N VAL A 31 -4.70 -18.18 10.14
CA VAL A 31 -5.58 -17.51 11.11
C VAL A 31 -5.28 -18.05 12.51
N GLY A 32 -5.12 -17.14 13.47
CA GLY A 32 -4.74 -17.48 14.85
C GLY A 32 -3.24 -17.33 15.12
N THR A 33 -2.40 -17.21 14.10
CA THR A 33 -1.00 -16.88 14.28
C THR A 33 -0.90 -15.44 14.81
N PRO A 34 -0.06 -15.18 15.83
CA PRO A 34 0.09 -13.82 16.36
C PRO A 34 0.50 -12.82 15.27
N VAL A 35 -0.14 -11.66 15.29
CA VAL A 35 0.15 -10.57 14.37
C VAL A 35 1.19 -9.65 15.01
N PRO A 36 2.25 -9.24 14.29
CA PRO A 36 3.22 -8.28 14.82
C PRO A 36 2.52 -7.00 15.31
N ALA A 37 2.95 -6.48 16.45
CA ALA A 37 2.34 -5.29 17.04
C ALA A 37 2.48 -4.05 16.15
N ASP A 38 3.49 -4.01 15.30
CA ASP A 38 3.77 -2.92 14.39
C ASP A 38 3.24 -3.15 12.97
N ALA A 39 2.39 -4.19 12.78
CA ALA A 39 1.75 -4.43 11.49
C ALA A 39 0.90 -3.22 11.09
N ILE A 40 1.00 -2.85 9.81
CA ILE A 40 0.23 -1.72 9.27
C ILE A 40 -1.03 -2.17 8.55
N MET A 41 -1.13 -3.44 8.21
CA MET A 41 -2.32 -4.00 7.57
C MET A 41 -2.51 -5.45 7.97
N LEU A 42 -3.77 -5.81 8.16
CA LEU A 42 -4.21 -7.18 8.34
C LEU A 42 -5.43 -7.40 7.46
N PHE A 43 -5.38 -8.39 6.58
CA PHE A 43 -6.51 -8.72 5.72
C PHE A 43 -6.83 -10.21 5.81
N ARG A 44 -8.05 -10.52 6.22
CA ARG A 44 -8.50 -11.91 6.34
C ARG A 44 -9.03 -12.40 5.02
N GLU A 45 -8.48 -13.52 4.57
CA GLU A 45 -8.84 -14.17 3.33
C GLU A 45 -9.26 -15.62 3.58
N ALA A 46 -9.78 -16.30 2.55
CA ALA A 46 -10.18 -17.70 2.70
C ALA A 46 -9.00 -18.62 3.05
N GLU A 47 -7.83 -18.32 2.53
CA GLU A 47 -6.61 -19.14 2.73
C GLU A 47 -5.84 -18.79 4.00
N GLY A 48 -6.17 -17.69 4.66
CA GLY A 48 -5.44 -17.23 5.84
C GLY A 48 -5.51 -15.71 5.99
N MET A 49 -4.47 -15.14 6.57
CA MET A 49 -4.37 -13.70 6.77
C MET A 49 -3.17 -13.13 6.03
N THR A 50 -3.38 -12.07 5.27
CA THR A 50 -2.27 -11.30 4.72
C THR A 50 -1.91 -10.21 5.70
N VAL A 51 -0.63 -10.12 6.06
CA VAL A 51 -0.13 -9.16 7.02
C VAL A 51 0.99 -8.36 6.38
N ILE A 52 0.92 -7.04 6.51
CA ILE A 52 2.00 -6.15 6.10
C ILE A 52 2.60 -5.53 7.35
N ALA A 53 3.89 -5.74 7.52
CA ALA A 53 4.61 -5.24 8.70
C ALA A 53 6.04 -4.85 8.34
N PRO A 54 6.65 -3.93 9.12
CA PRO A 54 8.08 -3.67 8.99
C PRO A 54 8.87 -4.94 9.23
N ILE A 55 9.97 -5.10 8.53
CA ILE A 55 10.79 -6.29 8.65
C ILE A 55 12.13 -5.93 9.29
N GLY A 56 12.48 -6.63 10.37
CA GLY A 56 13.77 -6.49 11.03
C GLY A 56 14.81 -7.44 10.47
N GLU A 57 14.44 -8.70 10.26
CA GLU A 57 15.31 -9.70 9.67
C GLU A 57 14.75 -10.15 8.33
N VAL A 58 15.60 -10.17 7.33
CA VAL A 58 15.24 -10.53 5.96
C VAL A 58 15.62 -11.97 5.71
N GLY A 59 14.64 -12.79 5.32
CA GLY A 59 14.92 -14.15 4.82
C GLY A 59 15.64 -14.09 3.47
N ALA A 60 16.38 -15.13 3.13
CA ALA A 60 17.21 -15.15 1.92
C ALA A 60 16.40 -14.88 0.64
N ASP A 61 15.15 -15.35 0.59
CA ASP A 61 14.27 -15.20 -0.58
C ASP A 61 13.11 -14.22 -0.34
N GLU A 62 13.21 -13.41 0.70
CA GLU A 62 12.16 -12.47 1.06
C GLU A 62 12.12 -11.30 0.10
N VAL A 63 10.95 -11.02 -0.47
CA VAL A 63 10.74 -9.83 -1.29
C VAL A 63 10.43 -8.67 -0.37
N LEU A 64 11.20 -7.62 -0.50
CA LEU A 64 11.02 -6.40 0.28
C LEU A 64 10.17 -5.40 -0.49
N TRP A 65 9.32 -4.69 0.23
CA TRP A 65 8.43 -3.67 -0.31
C TRP A 65 8.72 -2.32 0.32
N ALA A 66 8.67 -1.28 -0.48
CA ALA A 66 8.70 0.08 0.02
C ALA A 66 7.25 0.55 0.21
N GLN A 67 6.98 1.21 1.33
CA GLN A 67 5.69 1.85 1.54
C GLN A 67 5.75 3.27 1.02
N ILE A 68 4.87 3.59 0.09
CA ILE A 68 4.67 4.95 -0.41
C ILE A 68 3.30 5.41 0.05
N THR A 69 3.27 6.46 0.84
CA THR A 69 2.03 7.07 1.30
C THR A 69 1.73 8.30 0.46
N LEU A 70 0.54 8.36 -0.11
CA LEU A 70 0.07 9.53 -0.84
C LEU A 70 -0.82 10.33 0.10
N ARG A 71 -0.38 11.53 0.45
CA ARG A 71 -1.05 12.37 1.45
C ARG A 71 -2.11 13.25 0.83
N ILE A 72 -3.08 12.63 0.21
CA ILE A 72 -4.20 13.36 -0.35
C ILE A 72 -5.50 12.66 0.03
N HIS A 73 -6.47 13.45 0.44
CA HIS A 73 -7.79 12.92 0.72
C HIS A 73 -8.57 12.82 -0.60
N SER A 74 -8.83 11.59 -1.01
CA SER A 74 -9.59 11.32 -2.23
C SER A 74 -10.88 10.57 -1.90
N SER A 75 -11.90 10.78 -2.72
CA SER A 75 -13.10 9.98 -2.65
C SER A 75 -12.80 8.56 -3.14
N LEU A 76 -13.42 7.56 -2.50
CA LEU A 76 -13.38 6.19 -3.02
C LEU A 76 -14.00 6.07 -4.40
N GLU A 77 -14.78 7.07 -4.82
CA GLU A 77 -15.42 7.12 -6.13
C GLU A 77 -14.57 7.85 -7.18
N ALA A 78 -13.38 8.33 -6.81
CA ALA A 78 -12.51 9.00 -7.77
C ALA A 78 -12.07 8.04 -8.88
N VAL A 79 -12.37 8.40 -10.11
CA VAL A 79 -12.11 7.55 -11.27
C VAL A 79 -10.76 7.92 -11.89
N GLY A 80 -9.95 6.91 -12.17
CA GLY A 80 -8.69 7.08 -12.90
C GLY A 80 -7.48 7.38 -12.05
N MET A 81 -7.63 7.72 -10.77
CA MET A 81 -6.48 8.04 -9.92
C MET A 81 -5.54 6.84 -9.78
N MET A 82 -6.08 5.67 -9.44
CA MET A 82 -5.29 4.47 -9.28
C MET A 82 -4.64 4.05 -10.60
N ALA A 83 -5.36 4.15 -11.70
CA ALA A 83 -4.81 3.85 -13.01
C ALA A 83 -3.63 4.75 -13.36
N ALA A 84 -3.72 6.04 -13.06
CA ALA A 84 -2.62 6.99 -13.32
C ALA A 84 -1.40 6.68 -12.46
N ILE A 85 -1.60 6.36 -11.18
CA ILE A 85 -0.51 6.03 -10.26
C ILE A 85 0.18 4.73 -10.70
N THR A 86 -0.59 3.70 -10.97
CA THR A 86 -0.02 2.40 -11.37
C THR A 86 0.64 2.48 -12.75
N ALA A 87 0.13 3.29 -13.67
CA ALA A 87 0.77 3.52 -14.95
C ALA A 87 2.15 4.16 -14.79
N ALA A 88 2.28 5.12 -13.89
CA ALA A 88 3.56 5.77 -13.61
C ALA A 88 4.58 4.77 -13.05
N LEU A 89 4.17 3.90 -12.15
CA LEU A 89 5.05 2.87 -11.59
C LEU A 89 5.39 1.81 -12.64
N THR A 90 4.42 1.39 -13.43
CA THR A 90 4.62 0.42 -14.52
C THR A 90 5.62 0.93 -15.54
N ALA A 91 5.57 2.21 -15.88
CA ALA A 91 6.53 2.82 -16.80
C ALA A 91 7.98 2.73 -16.31
N ARG A 92 8.17 2.55 -15.02
CA ARG A 92 9.47 2.36 -14.37
C ARG A 92 9.72 0.90 -14.00
N SER A 93 8.89 -0.02 -14.45
CA SER A 93 8.98 -1.46 -14.14
C SER A 93 8.91 -1.74 -12.63
N ILE A 94 8.13 -0.96 -11.90
CA ILE A 94 7.94 -1.13 -10.46
C ILE A 94 6.58 -1.80 -10.22
N PRO A 95 6.57 -3.04 -9.68
CA PRO A 95 5.31 -3.67 -9.28
C PRO A 95 4.74 -2.97 -8.06
N CYS A 96 3.41 -2.92 -7.94
CA CYS A 96 2.80 -2.30 -6.77
C CYS A 96 1.55 -3.03 -6.31
N ASN A 97 1.29 -2.92 -5.02
CA ASN A 97 0.04 -3.31 -4.40
C ASN A 97 -0.53 -2.08 -3.71
N ALA A 98 -1.79 -1.81 -3.95
CA ALA A 98 -2.46 -0.67 -3.35
C ALA A 98 -3.35 -1.13 -2.20
N VAL A 99 -3.21 -0.47 -1.07
CA VAL A 99 -4.06 -0.66 0.11
C VAL A 99 -4.42 0.70 0.67
N SER A 100 -5.57 0.80 1.29
CA SER A 100 -5.96 2.08 1.89
C SER A 100 -6.89 1.90 3.08
#